data_d2b348fa6749639ff5348a1c7654dbfa
#
_entry.id   d2b348fa6749639ff5348a1c7654dbfa
#
_cell.length_a   1.000
_cell.length_b   1.000
_cell.length_c   1.000
_cell.angle_alpha   90.00
_cell.angle_beta   90.00
_cell.angle_gamma   90.00
#
_symmetry.space_group_name_H-M   'P 1'
#
loop_
_entity.id
_entity.type
_entity.pdbx_description
1 polymer ?
#
loop_
_entity_poly.entity_id
_entity_poly.type
_entity_poly.pdbx_seq_one_letter_code
_entity_poly.pdbx_strand_id
1 'polypeptide(L)'
;MIAPDGRKLLRIEARNAAVPIEKKPEWIKTRAKMGPEYTALRSLVSREGLHTVCQEAACPNIFECWEDKEATFLIGGEACTRRCDFCNIDTGKPQPLDRDEPRRVAESVRTMELKYATVTGVARDDLDDEGAWLYAETINQIH
;
A
#
# COMPACT_ATOMS: atom_id res chain seq x y z
N MET A 1 -15.60 -9.60 4.24
CA MET A 1 -16.81 -8.96 4.83
C MET A 1 -16.71 -7.48 4.58
N ILE A 2 -17.78 -6.79 4.22
CA ILE A 2 -17.79 -5.37 3.86
C ILE A 2 -18.57 -4.61 4.94
N ALA A 3 -18.06 -3.46 5.38
CA ALA A 3 -18.74 -2.57 6.31
C ALA A 3 -19.95 -1.89 5.65
N PRO A 4 -20.91 -1.35 6.43
CA PRO A 4 -22.08 -0.64 5.89
C PRO A 4 -21.73 0.57 5.00
N ASP A 5 -20.55 1.16 5.19
CA ASP A 5 -20.01 2.27 4.40
C ASP A 5 -19.30 1.82 3.10
N GLY A 6 -19.30 0.52 2.80
CA GLY A 6 -18.72 -0.07 1.59
C GLY A 6 -17.23 -0.40 1.68
N ARG A 7 -16.53 -0.05 2.78
CA ARG A 7 -15.12 -0.42 2.96
C ARG A 7 -14.95 -1.89 3.34
N LYS A 8 -13.81 -2.45 3.02
CA LYS A 8 -13.42 -3.78 3.46
C LYS A 8 -13.11 -3.77 4.96
N LEU A 9 -13.71 -4.67 5.72
CA LEU A 9 -13.40 -4.84 7.15
C LEU A 9 -12.07 -5.57 7.32
N LEU A 10 -11.24 -5.10 8.24
CA LEU A 10 -10.12 -5.88 8.74
C LEU A 10 -10.66 -7.18 9.39
N ARG A 11 -9.85 -8.23 9.40
CA ARG A 11 -10.27 -9.52 9.98
C ARG A 11 -10.58 -9.42 11.46
N ILE A 12 -9.82 -8.60 12.19
CA ILE A 12 -10.08 -8.32 13.59
C ILE A 12 -11.41 -7.59 13.78
N GLU A 13 -11.75 -6.64 12.92
CA GLU A 13 -13.04 -5.96 12.93
C GLU A 13 -14.17 -6.92 12.61
N ALA A 14 -13.97 -7.82 11.64
CA ALA A 14 -14.95 -8.83 11.28
C ALA A 14 -15.22 -9.84 12.42
N ARG A 15 -14.20 -10.22 13.20
CA ARG A 15 -14.35 -11.06 14.40
C ARG A 15 -15.15 -10.35 15.50
N ASN A 16 -14.96 -9.05 15.62
CA ASN A 16 -15.59 -8.21 16.64
C ASN A 16 -16.84 -7.48 16.13
N ALA A 17 -17.39 -7.88 14.98
CA ALA A 17 -18.51 -7.20 14.34
C ALA A 17 -19.78 -7.10 15.22
N ALA A 18 -19.93 -7.98 16.22
CA ALA A 18 -21.01 -7.93 17.20
C ALA A 18 -20.75 -6.94 18.36
N VAL A 19 -19.54 -6.42 18.48
CA VAL A 19 -19.20 -5.43 19.50
C VAL A 19 -19.55 -4.05 18.98
N PRO A 20 -20.38 -3.25 19.68
CA PRO A 20 -20.67 -1.90 19.26
C PRO A 20 -19.38 -1.07 19.15
N ILE A 21 -19.13 -0.52 17.96
CA ILE A 21 -18.01 0.42 17.78
C ILE A 21 -18.48 1.77 18.31
N GLU A 22 -17.86 2.23 19.37
CA GLU A 22 -18.11 3.57 19.88
C GLU A 22 -17.71 4.63 18.83
N LYS A 23 -18.52 5.68 18.73
CA LYS A 23 -18.22 6.81 17.85
C LYS A 23 -16.89 7.42 18.26
N LYS A 24 -15.97 7.56 17.30
CA LYS A 24 -14.69 8.22 17.53
C LYS A 24 -14.91 9.64 18.08
N PRO A 25 -14.06 10.13 19.01
CA PRO A 25 -14.11 11.49 19.49
C PRO A 25 -14.09 12.51 18.36
N GLU A 26 -14.82 13.61 18.51
CA GLU A 26 -14.98 14.60 17.43
C GLU A 26 -13.68 15.31 17.01
N TRP A 27 -12.67 15.30 17.89
CA TRP A 27 -11.35 15.85 17.58
C TRP A 27 -10.50 14.95 16.67
N ILE A 28 -10.84 13.68 16.51
CA ILE A 28 -10.18 12.79 15.55
C ILE A 28 -10.71 13.09 14.15
N LYS A 29 -10.14 14.12 13.54
CA LYS A 29 -10.44 14.54 12.17
C LYS A 29 -9.14 14.71 11.41
N THR A 30 -9.09 14.23 10.17
CA THR A 30 -8.04 14.58 9.23
C THR A 30 -8.62 15.47 8.12
N ARG A 31 -7.78 16.36 7.58
CA ARG A 31 -8.16 17.16 6.41
C ARG A 31 -7.66 16.43 5.16
N ALA A 32 -8.54 16.15 4.22
CA ALA A 32 -8.15 15.65 2.92
C ALA A 32 -7.53 16.79 2.10
N LYS A 33 -6.19 16.82 2.05
CA LYS A 33 -5.43 17.74 1.19
C LYS A 33 -5.19 17.03 -0.15
N MET A 34 -6.09 17.19 -1.10
CA MET A 34 -5.92 16.62 -2.45
C MET A 34 -5.37 17.70 -3.39
N GLY A 35 -4.13 18.07 -3.16
CA GLY A 35 -3.40 19.05 -3.96
C GLY A 35 -2.79 18.44 -5.25
N PRO A 36 -1.97 19.24 -5.96
CA PRO A 36 -1.36 18.80 -7.22
C PRO A 36 -0.42 17.61 -7.06
N GLU A 37 0.37 17.55 -6.00
CA GLU A 37 1.32 16.47 -5.74
C GLU A 37 0.58 15.15 -5.48
N TYR A 38 -0.45 15.17 -4.64
CA TYR A 38 -1.32 14.02 -4.40
C TYR A 38 -1.93 13.50 -5.71
N THR A 39 -2.47 14.39 -6.54
CA THR A 39 -3.12 14.04 -7.80
C THR A 39 -2.13 13.43 -8.79
N ALA A 40 -0.93 14.01 -8.90
CA ALA A 40 0.14 13.54 -9.76
C ALA A 40 0.62 12.15 -9.33
N LEU A 41 0.88 11.94 -8.04
CA LEU A 41 1.32 10.65 -7.50
C LEU A 41 0.25 9.57 -7.70
N ARG A 42 -1.00 9.88 -7.42
CA ARG A 42 -2.13 8.96 -7.64
C ARG A 42 -2.21 8.50 -9.10
N SER A 43 -2.09 9.45 -10.03
CA SER A 43 -2.13 9.17 -11.48
C SER A 43 -0.96 8.33 -11.93
N LEU A 44 0.24 8.59 -11.40
CA LEU A 44 1.45 7.84 -11.70
C LEU A 44 1.34 6.39 -11.21
N VAL A 45 1.03 6.18 -9.94
CA VAL A 45 0.88 4.86 -9.34
C VAL A 45 -0.12 4.00 -10.13
N SER A 46 -1.26 4.59 -10.52
CA SER A 46 -2.27 3.90 -11.32
C SER A 46 -1.78 3.58 -12.74
N ARG A 47 -1.10 4.51 -13.41
CA ARG A 47 -0.61 4.32 -14.77
C ARG A 47 0.48 3.26 -14.86
N GLU A 48 1.37 3.23 -13.90
CA GLU A 48 2.50 2.28 -13.85
C GLU A 48 2.09 0.92 -13.26
N GLY A 49 0.82 0.73 -12.88
CA GLY A 49 0.34 -0.51 -12.27
C GLY A 49 1.08 -0.86 -10.97
N LEU A 50 1.45 0.15 -10.18
CA LEU A 50 2.12 -0.02 -8.91
C LEU A 50 1.10 -0.08 -7.75
N HIS A 51 1.52 -0.68 -6.66
CA HIS A 51 0.74 -0.79 -5.44
C HIS A 51 1.38 0.04 -4.32
N THR A 52 0.55 0.63 -3.46
CA THR A 52 1.02 1.34 -2.28
C THR A 52 0.25 0.90 -1.04
N VAL A 53 0.93 0.76 0.08
CA VAL A 53 0.28 0.52 1.37
C VAL A 53 -0.70 1.63 1.69
N CYS A 54 -0.40 2.86 1.26
CA CYS A 54 -1.26 4.01 1.48
C CYS A 54 -2.68 3.82 0.92
N GLN A 55 -2.79 3.17 -0.25
CA GLN A 55 -4.09 2.84 -0.88
C GLN A 55 -4.66 1.53 -0.34
N GLU A 56 -3.86 0.45 -0.34
CA GLU A 56 -4.30 -0.89 0.02
C GLU A 56 -4.76 -1.00 1.48
N ALA A 57 -4.07 -0.30 2.38
CA ALA A 57 -4.44 -0.25 3.80
C ALA A 57 -5.48 0.84 4.12
N ALA A 58 -5.97 1.59 3.12
CA ALA A 58 -6.89 2.71 3.31
C ALA A 58 -6.37 3.70 4.37
N CYS A 59 -5.08 4.08 4.26
CA CYS A 59 -4.40 4.93 5.23
C CYS A 59 -5.05 6.33 5.29
N PRO A 60 -5.46 6.82 6.46
CA PRO A 60 -6.09 8.13 6.57
C PRO A 60 -5.13 9.30 6.30
N ASN A 61 -3.83 9.06 6.39
CA ASN A 61 -2.79 10.07 6.20
C ASN A 61 -2.33 10.19 4.74
N ILE A 62 -2.88 9.40 3.82
CA ILE A 62 -2.48 9.38 2.40
C ILE A 62 -2.47 10.77 1.78
N PHE A 63 -3.43 11.62 2.13
CA PHE A 63 -3.56 12.96 1.55
C PHE A 63 -2.41 13.89 1.96
N GLU A 64 -1.94 13.76 3.20
CA GLU A 64 -0.84 14.57 3.73
C GLU A 64 0.51 14.04 3.22
N CYS A 65 0.76 12.74 3.41
CA CYS A 65 2.03 12.12 2.97
C CYS A 65 2.28 12.32 1.48
N TRP A 66 1.27 12.08 0.64
CA TRP A 66 1.45 12.22 -0.80
C TRP A 66 1.62 13.67 -1.26
N GLU A 67 0.97 14.62 -0.60
CA GLU A 67 1.19 16.04 -0.87
C GLU A 67 2.58 16.50 -0.42
N ASP A 68 3.13 15.87 0.63
CA ASP A 68 4.49 16.12 1.11
C ASP A 68 5.57 15.33 0.35
N LYS A 69 5.18 14.61 -0.72
CA LYS A 69 6.06 13.75 -1.55
C LYS A 69 6.66 12.57 -0.77
N GLU A 70 5.84 11.94 0.05
CA GLU A 70 6.19 10.73 0.79
C GLU A 70 5.24 9.58 0.40
N ALA A 71 5.79 8.42 0.07
CA ALA A 71 5.00 7.26 -0.31
C ALA A 71 5.58 5.95 0.23
N THR A 72 4.69 4.99 0.50
CA THR A 72 5.07 3.62 0.87
C THR A 72 4.64 2.67 -0.24
N PHE A 73 5.58 2.21 -1.04
CA PHE A 73 5.34 1.22 -2.09
C PHE A 73 5.14 -0.17 -1.49
N LEU A 74 4.20 -0.91 -2.08
CA LEU A 74 3.95 -2.32 -1.80
C LEU A 74 4.44 -3.12 -3.01
N ILE A 75 5.50 -3.88 -2.85
CA ILE A 75 6.10 -4.68 -3.92
C ILE A 75 5.71 -6.17 -3.81
N GLY A 76 5.88 -6.90 -4.91
CA GLY A 76 5.56 -8.32 -4.98
C GLY A 76 4.14 -8.63 -5.43
N GLY A 77 3.39 -7.59 -5.87
CA GLY A 77 2.02 -7.71 -6.37
C GLY A 77 0.96 -7.39 -5.31
N GLU A 78 -0.29 -7.71 -5.63
CA GLU A 78 -1.48 -7.36 -4.83
C GLU A 78 -1.95 -8.45 -3.87
N ALA A 79 -1.47 -9.69 -4.02
CA ALA A 79 -1.89 -10.83 -3.21
C ALA A 79 -0.75 -11.36 -2.34
N CYS A 80 -1.03 -11.54 -1.06
CA CYS A 80 -0.08 -12.03 -0.07
C CYS A 80 -0.31 -13.52 0.19
N THR A 81 0.77 -14.33 0.31
CA THR A 81 0.67 -15.74 0.68
C THR A 81 0.26 -15.93 2.14
N ARG A 82 0.47 -14.91 2.99
CA ARG A 82 0.18 -14.95 4.43
C ARG A 82 -1.08 -14.18 4.80
N ARG A 83 -1.68 -14.59 5.90
CA ARG A 83 -2.94 -14.04 6.41
C ARG A 83 -2.75 -13.44 7.80
N CYS A 84 -2.44 -12.16 7.88
CA CYS A 84 -2.33 -11.43 9.14
C CYS A 84 -3.66 -10.79 9.52
N ASP A 85 -4.04 -10.87 10.81
CA ASP A 85 -5.35 -10.37 11.27
C ASP A 85 -5.50 -8.86 11.19
N PHE A 86 -4.41 -8.13 11.32
CA PHE A 86 -4.38 -6.66 11.24
C PHE A 86 -4.22 -6.12 9.81
N CYS A 87 -3.93 -6.99 8.84
CA CYS A 87 -3.59 -6.57 7.49
C CYS A 87 -4.82 -6.48 6.58
N ASN A 88 -4.89 -5.44 5.77
CA ASN A 88 -5.95 -5.24 4.79
C ASN A 88 -5.62 -5.79 3.40
N ILE A 89 -4.38 -6.24 3.18
CA ILE A 89 -3.95 -6.84 1.91
C ILE A 89 -4.68 -8.17 1.67
N ASP A 90 -5.06 -8.41 0.43
CA ASP A 90 -5.72 -9.66 0.05
C ASP A 90 -4.79 -10.86 0.18
N THR A 91 -5.33 -11.94 0.77
CA THR A 91 -4.61 -13.21 0.86
C THR A 91 -5.05 -14.11 -0.29
N GLY A 92 -4.09 -14.67 -1.00
CA GLY A 92 -4.37 -15.55 -2.13
C GLY A 92 -3.11 -16.09 -2.77
N LYS A 93 -3.28 -16.72 -3.93
CA LYS A 93 -2.17 -17.13 -4.77
C LYS A 93 -1.68 -15.92 -5.55
N PRO A 94 -0.43 -15.46 -5.33
CA PRO A 94 0.11 -14.34 -6.07
C PRO A 94 0.23 -14.63 -7.57
N GLN A 95 0.19 -13.57 -8.36
CA GLN A 95 0.56 -13.65 -9.78
C GLN A 95 2.06 -13.96 -9.92
N PRO A 96 2.52 -14.42 -11.10
CA PRO A 96 3.94 -14.59 -11.37
C PRO A 96 4.72 -13.31 -11.02
N LEU A 97 5.95 -13.50 -10.52
CA LEU A 97 6.80 -12.38 -10.14
C LEU A 97 7.08 -11.48 -11.34
N ASP A 98 6.72 -10.21 -11.20
CA ASP A 98 7.07 -9.17 -12.17
C ASP A 98 8.49 -8.66 -11.91
N ARG A 99 9.43 -9.07 -12.76
CA ARG A 99 10.84 -8.66 -12.63
C ARG A 99 11.10 -7.22 -13.05
N ASP A 100 10.15 -6.56 -13.68
CA ASP A 100 10.24 -5.15 -14.09
C ASP A 100 9.69 -4.18 -13.03
N GLU A 101 9.00 -4.69 -12.01
CA GLU A 101 8.44 -3.88 -10.92
C GLU A 101 9.50 -3.00 -10.23
N PRO A 102 10.72 -3.50 -9.87
CA PRO A 102 11.77 -2.68 -9.26
C PRO A 102 12.12 -1.43 -10.07
N ARG A 103 12.27 -1.58 -11.40
CA ARG A 103 12.58 -0.44 -12.28
C ARG A 103 11.44 0.58 -12.27
N ARG A 104 10.19 0.14 -12.39
CA ARG A 104 9.02 1.04 -12.38
C ARG A 104 8.87 1.78 -11.05
N VAL A 105 9.13 1.11 -9.92
CA VAL A 105 9.15 1.74 -8.59
C VAL A 105 10.22 2.84 -8.56
N ALA A 106 11.45 2.53 -8.97
CA ALA A 106 12.56 3.48 -8.98
C ALA A 106 12.30 4.69 -9.90
N GLU A 107 11.76 4.45 -11.10
CA GLU A 107 11.37 5.52 -12.02
C GLU A 107 10.27 6.40 -11.43
N SER A 108 9.33 5.82 -10.70
CA SER A 108 8.26 6.56 -10.03
C SER A 108 8.80 7.42 -8.89
N VAL A 109 9.70 6.88 -8.06
CA VAL A 109 10.41 7.64 -7.01
C VAL A 109 11.12 8.86 -7.60
N ARG A 110 11.85 8.65 -8.70
CA ARG A 110 12.61 9.71 -9.40
C ARG A 110 11.69 10.74 -10.05
N THR A 111 10.69 10.30 -10.80
CA THR A 111 9.76 11.17 -11.53
C THR A 111 8.96 12.08 -10.61
N MET A 112 8.59 11.57 -9.44
CA MET A 112 7.85 12.34 -8.43
C MET A 112 8.75 13.12 -7.50
N GLU A 113 10.08 13.00 -7.64
CA GLU A 113 11.04 13.63 -6.74
C GLU A 113 10.67 13.38 -5.28
N LEU A 114 10.35 12.11 -4.94
CA LEU A 114 9.93 11.79 -3.58
C LEU A 114 11.04 12.13 -2.59
N LYS A 115 10.68 12.82 -1.53
CA LYS A 115 11.59 13.15 -0.43
C LYS A 115 11.86 11.93 0.43
N TYR A 116 10.86 11.07 0.54
CA TYR A 116 10.94 9.85 1.31
C TYR A 116 10.12 8.73 0.65
N ALA A 117 10.78 7.62 0.36
CA ALA A 117 10.17 6.43 -0.19
C ALA A 117 10.40 5.25 0.75
N THR A 118 9.33 4.66 1.27
CA THR A 118 9.39 3.41 2.00
C THR A 118 9.03 2.27 1.05
N VAL A 119 9.76 1.15 1.14
CA VAL A 119 9.47 -0.05 0.38
C VAL A 119 9.11 -1.17 1.34
N THR A 120 7.95 -1.75 1.16
CA THR A 120 7.51 -2.97 1.83
C THR A 120 6.92 -3.91 0.80
N GLY A 121 6.56 -5.13 1.16
CA GLY A 121 6.03 -6.07 0.19
C GLY A 121 5.06 -7.06 0.80
N VAL A 122 4.33 -7.74 -0.08
CA VAL A 122 3.54 -8.92 0.27
C VAL A 122 4.48 -10.09 0.57
N ALA A 123 4.06 -11.04 1.40
CA ALA A 123 4.80 -12.29 1.57
C ALA A 123 4.69 -13.12 0.29
N ARG A 124 5.81 -13.68 -0.14
CA ARG A 124 5.99 -14.48 -1.36
C ARG A 124 6.59 -15.85 -1.02
N ASP A 125 5.96 -16.57 -0.09
CA ASP A 125 6.38 -17.94 0.28
C ASP A 125 6.30 -18.93 -0.89
N ASP A 126 5.76 -18.47 -2.04
CA ASP A 126 5.73 -19.20 -3.31
C ASP A 126 7.04 -19.11 -4.10
N LEU A 127 7.96 -18.23 -3.71
CA LEU A 127 9.27 -18.06 -4.34
C LEU A 127 10.37 -18.72 -3.52
N ASP A 128 11.40 -19.25 -4.17
CA ASP A 128 12.53 -19.94 -3.52
C ASP A 128 13.32 -19.05 -2.55
N ASP A 129 13.35 -17.73 -2.84
CA ASP A 129 14.04 -16.71 -2.04
C ASP A 129 13.06 -15.88 -1.19
N GLU A 130 11.80 -16.31 -1.10
CA GLU A 130 10.72 -15.59 -0.38
C GLU A 130 10.55 -14.11 -0.81
N GLY A 131 11.07 -13.75 -1.98
CA GLY A 131 11.04 -12.41 -2.53
C GLY A 131 12.23 -11.52 -2.14
N ALA A 132 13.30 -12.09 -1.56
CA ALA A 132 14.48 -11.32 -1.15
C ALA A 132 15.14 -10.56 -2.32
N TRP A 133 15.22 -11.20 -3.50
CA TRP A 133 15.73 -10.55 -4.71
C TRP A 133 14.97 -9.27 -5.04
N LEU A 134 13.64 -9.29 -4.90
CA LEU A 134 12.79 -8.16 -5.26
C LEU A 134 13.12 -6.92 -4.40
N TYR A 135 13.32 -7.11 -3.10
CA TYR A 135 13.75 -6.02 -2.21
C TYR A 135 15.13 -5.50 -2.57
N ALA A 136 16.09 -6.41 -2.77
CA ALA A 136 17.45 -6.03 -3.11
C ALA A 136 17.51 -5.24 -4.43
N GLU A 137 16.80 -5.74 -5.45
CA GLU A 137 16.75 -5.07 -6.75
C GLU A 137 16.05 -3.73 -6.69
N THR A 138 14.94 -3.62 -5.96
CA THR A 138 14.21 -2.34 -5.79
C THR A 138 15.10 -1.30 -5.12
N ILE A 139 15.83 -1.67 -4.08
CA ILE A 139 16.77 -0.77 -3.39
C ILE A 139 17.89 -0.33 -4.33
N ASN A 140 18.47 -1.28 -5.07
CA ASN A 140 19.55 -0.98 -6.02
C ASN A 140 19.10 -0.05 -7.16
N GLN A 141 17.87 -0.18 -7.63
CA GLN A 141 17.32 0.67 -8.70
C GLN A 141 16.99 2.09 -8.21
N ILE A 142 16.62 2.25 -6.93
CA ILE A 142 16.32 3.56 -6.33
C ILE A 142 17.60 4.37 -6.11
N HIS A 143 18.69 3.72 -5.72
CA HIS A 143 20.01 4.36 -5.49
C HIS A 143 20.79 4.58 -6.77
#